data_28b23f6afe5f7857cd126bb1a6a2b134
#
_entry.id   28b23f6afe5f7857cd126bb1a6a2b134
#
_cell.length_a   1.000
_cell.length_b   1.000
_cell.length_c   1.000
_cell.angle_alpha   90.00
_cell.angle_beta   90.00
_cell.angle_gamma   90.00
#
_symmetry.space_group_name_H-M   'P 1'
#
loop_
_entity.id
_entity.type
_entity.pdbx_description
1 polymer ?
#
loop_
_entity_poly.entity_id
_entity_poly.type
_entity_poly.pdbx_seq_one_letter_code
_entity_poly.pdbx_strand_id
1 'polypeptide(L)'
;MATAHAPTGPPEEPTPELCSLTSLNPLHGRVFAIHASSIFHFFGEEKQLHLARALAGLLSPEPGSVIFGRHVGNHEKGFILPPGHGGRQMFCHSPESWTELWDGLVFEKGVVKVQTKLLQMEWKEPDGSPSLVFATLVWSVTRL
;
A
#
# COMPACT_ATOMS: atom_id res chain seq x y z
N MET A 1 -0.81 -9.50 19.77
CA MET A 1 -1.29 -9.38 18.38
C MET A 1 -0.37 -10.22 17.50
N ALA A 2 -0.90 -11.24 16.83
CA ALA A 2 -0.11 -12.04 15.92
C ALA A 2 0.38 -11.13 14.79
N THR A 3 1.68 -11.11 14.55
CA THR A 3 2.28 -10.45 13.38
C THR A 3 1.73 -11.15 12.16
N ALA A 4 0.92 -10.45 11.37
CA ALA A 4 0.38 -11.01 10.14
C ALA A 4 1.54 -11.22 9.17
N HIS A 5 1.99 -12.47 9.04
CA HIS A 5 2.96 -12.85 8.03
C HIS A 5 2.22 -13.11 6.71
N ALA A 6 2.86 -12.76 5.60
CA ALA A 6 2.34 -13.09 4.29
C ALA A 6 2.24 -14.61 4.13
N PRO A 7 1.11 -15.15 3.62
CA PRO A 7 0.94 -16.58 3.43
C PRO A 7 1.96 -17.15 2.47
N THR A 8 2.49 -18.34 2.80
CA THR A 8 3.45 -19.09 1.95
C THR A 8 2.80 -20.26 1.21
N GLY A 9 1.55 -20.59 1.54
CA GLY A 9 0.79 -21.66 0.92
C GLY A 9 -0.71 -21.41 0.95
N PRO A 10 -1.50 -22.19 0.22
CA PRO A 10 -2.95 -22.03 0.17
C PRO A 10 -3.56 -22.25 1.56
N PRO A 11 -4.68 -21.56 1.86
CA PRO A 11 -5.40 -21.75 3.12
C PRO A 11 -5.90 -23.17 3.28
N GLU A 12 -5.67 -23.79 4.44
CA GLU A 12 -6.11 -25.16 4.74
C GLU A 12 -7.60 -25.24 5.13
N GLU A 13 -8.15 -24.15 5.67
CA GLU A 13 -9.53 -24.08 6.12
C GLU A 13 -10.51 -23.80 4.95
N PRO A 14 -11.78 -24.22 5.05
CA PRO A 14 -12.81 -23.88 4.07
C PRO A 14 -12.97 -22.37 3.87
N THR A 15 -13.41 -21.96 2.69
CA THR A 15 -13.72 -20.56 2.41
C THR A 15 -14.85 -20.07 3.31
N PRO A 16 -14.66 -18.95 4.05
CA PRO A 16 -15.70 -18.43 4.92
C PRO A 16 -16.88 -17.87 4.12
N GLU A 17 -18.06 -17.87 4.71
CA GLU A 17 -19.23 -17.20 4.15
C GLU A 17 -19.05 -15.68 4.28
N LEU A 18 -18.97 -14.97 3.14
CA LEU A 18 -18.63 -13.55 3.11
C LEU A 18 -19.63 -12.65 3.83
N CYS A 19 -20.91 -12.98 3.76
CA CYS A 19 -21.98 -12.19 4.40
C CYS A 19 -22.02 -12.31 5.94
N SER A 20 -21.33 -13.28 6.50
CA SER A 20 -21.22 -13.47 7.95
C SER A 20 -19.97 -12.81 8.58
N LEU A 21 -19.09 -12.26 7.75
CA LEU A 21 -17.82 -11.69 8.24
C LEU A 21 -18.03 -10.40 9.03
N THR A 22 -17.44 -10.34 10.22
CA THR A 22 -17.33 -9.13 11.05
C THR A 22 -15.94 -8.51 11.01
N SER A 23 -14.97 -9.17 10.36
CA SER A 23 -13.61 -8.69 10.14
C SER A 23 -13.02 -9.32 8.87
N LEU A 24 -11.88 -8.81 8.42
CA LEU A 24 -11.17 -9.38 7.26
C LEU A 24 -10.23 -10.55 7.63
N ASN A 25 -10.04 -10.85 8.91
CA ASN A 25 -9.11 -11.90 9.36
C ASN A 25 -9.38 -13.28 8.74
N PRO A 26 -10.65 -13.72 8.56
CA PRO A 26 -10.93 -15.01 7.92
C PRO A 26 -10.55 -15.06 6.42
N LEU A 27 -10.24 -13.90 5.81
CA LEU A 27 -9.79 -13.81 4.42
C LEU A 27 -8.26 -13.93 4.26
N HIS A 28 -7.54 -14.26 5.34
CA HIS A 28 -6.09 -14.46 5.29
C HIS A 28 -5.69 -15.44 4.16
N GLY A 29 -4.80 -14.98 3.26
CA GLY A 29 -4.32 -15.75 2.12
C GLY A 29 -5.34 -16.06 1.02
N ARG A 30 -6.49 -15.35 0.98
CA ARG A 30 -7.60 -15.68 0.08
C ARG A 30 -7.93 -14.61 -0.95
N VAL A 31 -7.39 -13.41 -0.80
CA VAL A 31 -7.73 -12.28 -1.66
C VAL A 31 -6.75 -12.20 -2.83
N PHE A 32 -7.24 -12.35 -4.05
CA PHE A 32 -6.40 -12.34 -5.25
C PHE A 32 -5.99 -10.93 -5.68
N ALA A 33 -6.85 -9.93 -5.50
CA ALA A 33 -6.59 -8.55 -5.86
C ALA A 33 -7.04 -7.58 -4.75
N ILE A 34 -6.15 -6.68 -4.34
CA ILE A 34 -6.41 -5.68 -3.32
C ILE A 34 -6.10 -4.30 -3.90
N HIS A 35 -7.07 -3.39 -3.87
CA HIS A 35 -6.88 -2.01 -4.24
C HIS A 35 -6.79 -1.13 -2.99
N ALA A 36 -5.66 -0.43 -2.83
CA ALA A 36 -5.38 0.45 -1.68
C ALA A 36 -4.87 1.81 -2.14
N SER A 37 -5.79 2.72 -2.45
CA SER A 37 -5.46 4.07 -2.90
C SER A 37 -5.76 5.12 -1.85
N SER A 38 -4.93 6.17 -1.80
CA SER A 38 -5.08 7.36 -0.94
C SER A 38 -5.20 7.04 0.55
N ILE A 39 -4.52 6.02 1.03
CA ILE A 39 -4.60 5.59 2.43
C ILE A 39 -3.24 5.66 3.16
N PHE A 40 -2.15 5.24 2.54
CA PHE A 40 -0.86 5.11 3.23
C PHE A 40 -0.32 6.42 3.78
N HIS A 41 -0.41 7.51 3.01
CA HIS A 41 0.12 8.82 3.41
C HIS A 41 -0.59 9.47 4.63
N PHE A 42 -1.69 8.90 5.11
CA PHE A 42 -2.30 9.33 6.38
C PHE A 42 -1.55 8.83 7.62
N PHE A 43 -0.63 7.89 7.45
CA PHE A 43 0.09 7.25 8.54
C PHE A 43 1.59 7.57 8.49
N GLY A 44 2.23 7.54 9.67
CA GLY A 44 3.69 7.53 9.77
C GLY A 44 4.29 6.22 9.29
N GLU A 45 5.61 6.19 9.11
CA GLU A 45 6.36 5.07 8.50
C GLU A 45 6.04 3.70 9.13
N GLU A 46 6.07 3.61 10.47
CA GLU A 46 5.81 2.37 11.19
C GLU A 46 4.39 1.82 10.93
N LYS A 47 3.40 2.71 10.94
CA LYS A 47 2.01 2.33 10.68
C LYS A 47 1.78 1.97 9.20
N GLN A 48 2.50 2.60 8.28
CA GLN A 48 2.48 2.22 6.86
C GLN A 48 3.01 0.80 6.67
N LEU A 49 4.12 0.45 7.32
CA LEU A 49 4.65 -0.92 7.32
C LEU A 49 3.66 -1.92 7.93
N HIS A 50 3.01 -1.53 9.03
CA HIS A 50 2.00 -2.37 9.67
C HIS A 50 0.79 -2.62 8.75
N LEU A 51 0.30 -1.58 8.08
CA LEU A 51 -0.78 -1.69 7.10
C LEU A 51 -0.37 -2.59 5.90
N ALA A 52 0.84 -2.40 5.39
CA ALA A 52 1.36 -3.22 4.29
C ALA A 52 1.41 -4.71 4.67
N ARG A 53 1.86 -5.04 5.87
CA ARG A 53 1.86 -6.42 6.40
C ARG A 53 0.45 -6.99 6.54
N ALA A 54 -0.50 -6.18 7.00
CA ALA A 54 -1.90 -6.60 7.11
C ALA A 54 -2.49 -6.93 5.74
N LEU A 55 -2.25 -6.09 4.72
CA LEU A 55 -2.68 -6.34 3.34
C LEU A 55 -1.98 -7.57 2.74
N ALA A 56 -0.69 -7.74 2.98
CA ALA A 56 0.06 -8.94 2.55
C ALA A 56 -0.49 -10.23 3.17
N GLY A 57 -0.96 -10.15 4.43
CA GLY A 57 -1.62 -11.28 5.10
C GLY A 57 -2.92 -11.71 4.44
N LEU A 58 -3.65 -10.79 3.81
CA LEU A 58 -4.89 -11.10 3.06
C LEU A 58 -4.61 -11.68 1.67
N LEU A 59 -3.46 -11.29 1.06
CA LEU A 59 -3.14 -11.63 -0.31
C LEU A 59 -2.94 -13.13 -0.49
N SER A 60 -3.57 -13.69 -1.52
CA SER A 60 -3.36 -15.08 -1.93
C SER A 60 -1.88 -15.34 -2.26
N PRO A 61 -1.31 -16.50 -1.87
CA PRO A 61 0.04 -16.88 -2.26
C PRO A 61 0.18 -17.28 -3.73
N GLU A 62 -0.92 -17.37 -4.46
CA GLU A 62 -0.90 -17.78 -5.87
C GLU A 62 -0.18 -16.73 -6.74
N PRO A 63 0.67 -17.18 -7.70
CA PRO A 63 1.30 -16.30 -8.66
C PRO A 63 0.27 -15.44 -9.42
N GLY A 64 0.59 -14.17 -9.59
CA GLY A 64 -0.30 -13.20 -10.24
C GLY A 64 -1.25 -12.47 -9.30
N SER A 65 -1.39 -12.89 -8.04
CA SER A 65 -2.17 -12.12 -7.06
C SER A 65 -1.47 -10.78 -6.79
N VAL A 66 -2.25 -9.70 -6.60
CA VAL A 66 -1.75 -8.34 -6.68
C VAL A 66 -2.35 -7.41 -5.62
N ILE A 67 -1.49 -6.56 -5.06
CA ILE A 67 -1.90 -5.36 -4.32
C ILE A 67 -1.48 -4.16 -5.15
N PHE A 68 -2.36 -3.21 -5.36
CA PHE A 68 -2.06 -2.04 -6.18
C PHE A 68 -2.78 -0.79 -5.69
N GLY A 69 -2.24 0.36 -6.06
CA GLY A 69 -2.85 1.62 -5.70
C GLY A 69 -2.00 2.83 -6.03
N ARG A 70 -2.37 3.95 -5.42
CA ARG A 70 -1.63 5.20 -5.49
C ARG A 70 -1.79 5.99 -4.20
N HIS A 71 -0.81 6.78 -3.85
CA HIS A 71 -0.86 7.73 -2.74
C HIS A 71 0.19 8.84 -2.93
N VAL A 72 0.17 9.84 -2.07
CA VAL A 72 1.17 10.90 -2.10
C VAL A 72 2.55 10.32 -1.83
N GLY A 73 3.46 10.53 -2.75
CA GLY A 73 4.86 10.10 -2.66
C GLY A 73 5.82 11.29 -2.80
N ASN A 74 7.11 11.00 -2.77
CA ASN A 74 8.15 11.98 -2.96
C ASN A 74 9.36 11.36 -3.67
N HIS A 75 10.27 12.18 -4.17
CA HIS A 75 11.55 11.72 -4.75
C HIS A 75 12.46 11.09 -3.70
N GLU A 76 12.39 11.57 -2.46
CA GLU A 76 13.13 11.03 -1.32
C GLU A 76 12.17 10.64 -0.21
N LYS A 77 12.47 9.52 0.47
CA LYS A 77 11.70 9.09 1.65
C LYS A 77 11.82 10.12 2.77
N GLY A 78 10.71 10.49 3.38
CA GLY A 78 10.70 11.39 4.53
C GLY A 78 9.39 12.15 4.71
N PHE A 79 9.43 13.08 5.65
CA PHE A 79 8.29 13.97 5.91
C PHE A 79 8.27 15.12 4.91
N ILE A 80 7.08 15.41 4.40
CA ILE A 80 6.80 16.58 3.57
C ILE A 80 5.66 17.40 4.16
N LEU A 81 5.60 18.67 3.79
CA LEU A 81 4.48 19.59 4.06
C LEU A 81 3.77 19.87 2.73
N PRO A 82 2.80 19.02 2.35
CA PRO A 82 2.11 19.25 1.08
C PRO A 82 1.23 20.49 1.17
N PRO A 83 1.16 21.29 0.09
CA PRO A 83 0.27 22.45 0.03
C PRO A 83 -1.18 22.07 0.30
N GLY A 84 -1.93 22.93 0.99
CA GLY A 84 -3.37 22.71 1.22
C GLY A 84 -3.74 21.76 2.37
N HIS A 85 -2.77 21.16 3.06
CA HIS A 85 -3.02 20.21 4.16
C HIS A 85 -2.95 20.82 5.57
N GLY A 86 -3.13 22.14 5.71
CA GLY A 86 -3.23 22.79 7.01
C GLY A 86 -2.00 22.65 7.91
N GLY A 87 -0.81 22.57 7.32
CA GLY A 87 0.45 22.45 8.05
C GLY A 87 0.72 21.04 8.62
N ARG A 88 -0.04 20.02 8.22
CA ARG A 88 0.21 18.64 8.64
C ARG A 88 1.33 18.02 7.81
N GLN A 89 2.31 17.48 8.51
CA GLN A 89 3.36 16.69 7.87
C GLN A 89 2.81 15.33 7.43
N MET A 90 3.22 14.90 6.24
CA MET A 90 2.98 13.56 5.74
C MET A 90 4.30 12.82 5.60
N PHE A 91 4.32 11.55 6.03
CA PHE A 91 5.44 10.67 5.72
C PHE A 91 5.21 10.03 4.36
N CYS A 92 6.12 10.28 3.42
CA CYS A 92 6.04 9.80 2.05
C CYS A 92 7.23 8.90 1.71
N HIS A 93 6.95 7.83 0.98
CA HIS A 93 7.97 6.99 0.37
C HIS A 93 8.40 7.51 -1.00
N SER A 94 9.64 7.22 -1.36
CA SER A 94 10.13 7.27 -2.74
C SER A 94 9.81 5.97 -3.46
N PRO A 95 9.93 5.90 -4.81
CA PRO A 95 9.83 4.64 -5.54
C PRO A 95 10.74 3.53 -4.99
N GLU A 96 11.99 3.88 -4.65
CA GLU A 96 12.99 2.95 -4.13
C GLU A 96 12.60 2.44 -2.74
N SER A 97 12.29 3.35 -1.81
CA SER A 97 11.93 2.97 -0.44
C SER A 97 10.60 2.21 -0.37
N TRP A 98 9.67 2.47 -1.29
CA TRP A 98 8.44 1.70 -1.43
C TRP A 98 8.69 0.28 -1.93
N THR A 99 9.61 0.15 -2.88
CA THR A 99 10.06 -1.17 -3.37
C THR A 99 10.71 -1.99 -2.26
N GLU A 100 11.61 -1.39 -1.50
CA GLU A 100 12.28 -2.04 -0.35
C GLU A 100 11.30 -2.45 0.75
N LEU A 101 10.27 -1.63 1.00
CA LEU A 101 9.22 -1.95 1.98
C LEU A 101 8.52 -3.25 1.60
N TRP A 102 8.12 -3.41 0.34
CA TRP A 102 7.40 -4.59 -0.11
C TRP A 102 8.31 -5.80 -0.37
N ASP A 103 9.40 -5.58 -1.12
CA ASP A 103 10.36 -6.64 -1.49
C ASP A 103 11.57 -6.62 -0.54
N GLY A 104 11.40 -7.17 0.63
CA GLY A 104 12.42 -7.28 1.68
C GLY A 104 11.89 -7.12 3.10
N LEU A 105 10.98 -6.16 3.38
CA LEU A 105 10.45 -5.98 4.73
C LEU A 105 9.09 -6.67 4.94
N VAL A 106 8.22 -6.67 3.94
CA VAL A 106 6.88 -7.28 3.98
C VAL A 106 6.92 -8.70 3.46
N PHE A 107 7.50 -8.91 2.29
CA PHE A 107 7.75 -10.21 1.70
C PHE A 107 9.25 -10.53 1.74
N GLU A 108 9.60 -11.81 1.73
CA GLU A 108 10.97 -12.24 1.45
C GLU A 108 11.39 -11.74 0.06
N LYS A 109 12.66 -11.36 -0.06
CA LYS A 109 13.19 -10.80 -1.29
C LYS A 109 13.06 -11.75 -2.47
N GLY A 110 12.52 -11.25 -3.58
CA GLY A 110 12.30 -12.04 -4.80
C GLY A 110 10.98 -12.82 -4.86
N VAL A 111 10.13 -12.73 -3.85
CA VAL A 111 8.79 -13.38 -3.82
C VAL A 111 7.74 -12.56 -4.53
N VAL A 112 7.98 -11.27 -4.67
CA VAL A 112 7.08 -10.33 -5.34
C VAL A 112 7.81 -9.49 -6.39
N LYS A 113 7.07 -9.03 -7.39
CA LYS A 113 7.50 -7.99 -8.32
C LYS A 113 6.83 -6.68 -7.93
N VAL A 114 7.64 -5.69 -7.55
CA VAL A 114 7.17 -4.35 -7.24
C VAL A 114 7.40 -3.45 -8.44
N GLN A 115 6.35 -2.76 -8.88
CA GLN A 115 6.43 -1.74 -9.93
C GLN A 115 5.98 -0.41 -9.34
N THR A 116 6.73 0.65 -9.58
CA THR A 116 6.47 1.99 -9.05
C THR A 116 6.66 3.04 -10.13
N LYS A 117 5.85 4.09 -10.05
CA LYS A 117 5.99 5.29 -10.89
C LYS A 117 5.60 6.52 -10.09
N LEU A 118 6.49 7.50 -10.05
CA LEU A 118 6.22 8.80 -9.44
C LEU A 118 5.70 9.75 -10.52
N LEU A 119 4.50 10.29 -10.32
CA LEU A 119 3.84 11.22 -11.24
C LEU A 119 3.66 12.58 -10.59
N GLN A 120 3.92 13.64 -11.31
CA GLN A 120 3.53 15.00 -10.92
C GLN A 120 2.03 15.17 -11.19
N MET A 121 1.31 15.58 -10.15
CA MET A 121 -0.13 15.87 -10.22
C MET A 121 -0.36 17.34 -9.92
N GLU A 122 -1.24 17.96 -10.70
CA GLU A 122 -1.69 19.32 -10.49
C GLU A 122 -3.17 19.28 -10.10
N TRP A 123 -3.47 19.84 -8.94
CA TRP A 123 -4.84 20.03 -8.50
C TRP A 123 -5.23 21.50 -8.69
N LYS A 124 -6.26 21.76 -9.47
CA LYS A 124 -6.81 23.11 -9.68
C LYS A 124 -7.99 23.31 -8.74
N GLU A 125 -7.89 24.31 -7.89
CA GLU A 125 -8.99 24.70 -7.04
C GLU A 125 -10.10 25.35 -7.85
N PRO A 126 -11.39 25.03 -7.57
CA PRO A 126 -12.53 25.62 -8.29
C PRO A 126 -12.67 27.14 -8.10
N ASP A 127 -12.11 27.68 -7.01
CA ASP A 127 -12.17 29.11 -6.65
C ASP A 127 -11.16 30.00 -7.37
N GLY A 128 -10.32 29.43 -8.25
CA GLY A 128 -9.30 30.16 -8.99
C GLY A 128 -7.99 30.39 -8.20
N SER A 129 -7.83 29.78 -7.03
CA SER A 129 -6.58 29.79 -6.28
C SER A 129 -5.45 29.13 -7.09
N PRO A 130 -4.15 29.43 -6.76
CA PRO A 130 -3.02 28.77 -7.41
C PRO A 130 -3.14 27.26 -7.36
N SER A 131 -2.83 26.57 -8.46
CA SER A 131 -2.83 25.12 -8.52
C SER A 131 -1.88 24.52 -7.48
N LEU A 132 -2.30 23.42 -6.87
CA LEU A 132 -1.48 22.62 -5.97
C LEU A 132 -0.74 21.54 -6.77
N VAL A 133 0.58 21.54 -6.71
CA VAL A 133 1.42 20.51 -7.34
C VAL A 133 1.94 19.56 -6.29
N PHE A 134 1.73 18.26 -6.49
CA PHE A 134 2.24 17.21 -5.60
C PHE A 134 2.64 15.98 -6.40
N ALA A 135 3.49 15.15 -5.81
CA ALA A 135 3.88 13.89 -6.42
C ALA A 135 2.97 12.77 -5.95
N THR A 136 2.52 11.94 -6.90
CA THR A 136 1.74 10.74 -6.64
C THR A 136 2.58 9.52 -6.98
N LEU A 137 2.75 8.62 -6.02
CA LEU A 137 3.36 7.31 -6.22
C LEU A 137 2.28 6.33 -6.64
N VAL A 138 2.35 5.84 -7.88
CA VAL A 138 1.50 4.77 -8.42
C VAL A 138 2.29 3.48 -8.35
N TRP A 139 1.67 2.39 -7.89
CA TRP A 139 2.42 1.17 -7.59
C TRP A 139 1.57 -0.09 -7.70
N SER A 140 2.27 -1.20 -7.91
CA SER A 140 1.71 -2.55 -7.79
C SER A 140 2.74 -3.51 -7.19
N VAL A 141 2.25 -4.50 -6.47
CA VAL A 141 3.00 -5.59 -5.84
C VAL A 141 2.35 -6.89 -6.27
N THR A 142 3.02 -7.64 -7.10
CA THR A 142 2.49 -8.87 -7.70
C THR A 142 3.28 -10.08 -7.21
N ARG A 143 2.59 -11.13 -6.77
CA ARG A 143 3.20 -12.43 -6.43
C ARG A 143 3.81 -13.06 -7.68
N LEU A 144 5.02 -13.62 -7.53
CA LEU A 144 5.75 -14.35 -8.56
C LEU A 144 5.52 -15.86 -8.45
#